data_914395773d65216d3ffc0b4a61e673bf
#
_entry.id   914395773d65216d3ffc0b4a61e673bf
#
_cell.length_a   1.000
_cell.length_b   1.000
_cell.length_c   1.000
_cell.angle_alpha   90.00
_cell.angle_beta   90.00
_cell.angle_gamma   90.00
#
_symmetry.space_group_name_H-M   'P 1'
#
loop_
_entity.id
_entity.type
_entity.pdbx_description
1 polymer ?
#
loop_
_entity_poly.entity_id
_entity_poly.type
_entity_poly.pdbx_seq_one_letter_code
_entity_poly.pdbx_strand_id
1 'polypeptide(L)'
;MILVYQKIYGIFSLAVLLLLCTQGGAYAAGDPSAELQHTLELSKSYPDSAFLILKRLYHDALLSNNKRTIGICLKQMGEICYSQGHYSQALEYHQQANRIFSQLNEKTLLADNYNDLGIIYYQNMDRKASRKQYDQSMRLYQTLNNKIGLGETYGNIGHLYEKQQRYDSAFYYQRKALTAYSTADHKGGMAKIYENLGSIFEDLAQYDSARVYFDKSLVLYKTVNNQVSSIEVINNIGDILRKTGDYTAGLVYSRQALQMSVETKNEYQQASAYRDIAKSMNLLGKNDSAYHYMELSRKYLLNIYSDQNNRQMSFLQIIYDTDKKNDEIARLENAHKLNVIISIAVVVVVLLLVLMGLLTISRQRLKLRENTAIADKNKQINLAQQEQLELKSRELTTHTLQVIQHNQFLESMRSKLDEMISDEKRDQKKQLQQLVRQISQNINHDQQWKDFTMVFEQLHQSFFDRLKSYCDDLTVNDRRLIALLKMNMSSKDMAAIFGISQDSLRVSRYRLRKKLNVPEGDNLSSFIQTI
;
A
#
# COMPACT_ATOMS: atom_id res chain seq x y z
N MET A 1 -56.35 39.21 -19.88
CA MET A 1 -55.85 39.05 -18.48
C MET A 1 -56.07 37.64 -17.93
N ILE A 2 -57.20 36.99 -18.12
CA ILE A 2 -57.52 35.63 -17.60
C ILE A 2 -56.58 34.54 -18.16
N LEU A 3 -56.22 34.59 -19.45
CA LEU A 3 -55.32 33.64 -20.10
C LEU A 3 -53.87 33.75 -19.63
N VAL A 4 -53.43 34.89 -19.14
CA VAL A 4 -52.09 35.09 -18.55
C VAL A 4 -52.05 34.54 -17.12
N TYR A 5 -53.11 34.67 -16.35
CA TYR A 5 -53.25 34.08 -15.01
C TYR A 5 -53.26 32.56 -15.04
N GLN A 6 -53.94 31.94 -16.02
CA GLN A 6 -53.94 30.47 -16.15
C GLN A 6 -52.58 29.91 -16.56
N LYS A 7 -51.80 30.61 -17.39
CA LYS A 7 -50.42 30.20 -17.72
C LYS A 7 -49.45 30.34 -16.53
N ILE A 8 -49.63 31.40 -15.72
CA ILE A 8 -48.81 31.62 -14.52
C ILE A 8 -49.11 30.55 -13.44
N TYR A 9 -50.41 30.21 -13.26
CA TYR A 9 -50.80 29.13 -12.34
C TYR A 9 -50.31 27.75 -12.80
N GLY A 10 -50.33 27.48 -14.12
CA GLY A 10 -49.77 26.23 -14.69
C GLY A 10 -48.29 26.10 -14.50
N ILE A 11 -47.53 27.19 -14.62
CA ILE A 11 -46.08 27.22 -14.39
C ILE A 11 -45.75 27.07 -12.90
N PHE A 12 -46.54 27.66 -12.00
CA PHE A 12 -46.36 27.56 -10.56
C PHE A 12 -46.69 26.15 -10.04
N SER A 13 -47.74 25.50 -10.57
CA SER A 13 -48.08 24.12 -10.20
C SER A 13 -47.06 23.11 -10.73
N LEU A 14 -46.49 23.34 -11.92
CA LEU A 14 -45.42 22.52 -12.48
C LEU A 14 -44.10 22.66 -11.69
N ALA A 15 -43.81 23.88 -11.21
CA ALA A 15 -42.65 24.14 -10.37
C ALA A 15 -42.77 23.51 -8.98
N VAL A 16 -43.96 23.50 -8.39
CA VAL A 16 -44.26 22.83 -7.11
C VAL A 16 -44.25 21.31 -7.28
N LEU A 17 -44.75 20.77 -8.39
CA LEU A 17 -44.66 19.33 -8.69
C LEU A 17 -43.22 18.87 -8.92
N LEU A 18 -42.38 19.66 -9.59
CA LEU A 18 -40.96 19.42 -9.77
C LEU A 18 -40.18 19.46 -8.43
N LEU A 19 -40.58 20.35 -7.52
CA LEU A 19 -40.00 20.42 -6.16
C LEU A 19 -40.43 19.23 -5.29
N LEU A 20 -41.62 18.64 -5.51
CA LEU A 20 -42.08 17.45 -4.79
C LEU A 20 -41.47 16.14 -5.36
N CYS A 21 -41.08 16.12 -6.64
CA CYS A 21 -40.39 14.98 -7.25
C CYS A 21 -38.90 14.88 -6.90
N THR A 22 -38.31 15.90 -6.29
CA THR A 22 -36.91 15.88 -5.82
C THR A 22 -36.76 15.32 -4.41
N GLN A 23 -37.84 14.92 -3.73
CA GLN A 23 -37.74 14.05 -2.55
C GLN A 23 -37.50 12.63 -3.05
N GLY A 24 -36.22 12.38 -3.41
CA GLY A 24 -35.73 11.07 -3.77
C GLY A 24 -36.14 10.05 -2.75
N GLY A 25 -36.61 8.91 -3.25
CA GLY A 25 -37.04 7.80 -2.44
C GLY A 25 -36.02 7.50 -1.36
N ALA A 26 -36.44 7.60 -0.13
CA ALA A 26 -35.71 7.03 0.98
C ALA A 26 -35.69 5.51 0.73
N TYR A 27 -34.61 5.02 0.14
CA TYR A 27 -34.26 3.62 0.27
C TYR A 27 -34.30 3.33 1.75
N ALA A 28 -35.06 2.30 2.15
CA ALA A 28 -35.07 1.82 3.52
C ALA A 28 -33.61 1.52 3.90
N ALA A 29 -33.00 2.46 4.58
CA ALA A 29 -31.63 2.33 5.06
C ALA A 29 -31.68 1.18 6.09
N GLY A 30 -31.10 0.04 5.73
CA GLY A 30 -30.79 -1.02 6.70
C GLY A 30 -30.00 -0.42 7.86
N ASP A 31 -29.98 -1.11 8.99
CA ASP A 31 -29.21 -0.66 10.15
C ASP A 31 -27.74 -0.41 9.72
N PRO A 32 -27.25 0.85 9.78
CA PRO A 32 -25.90 1.19 9.33
C PRO A 32 -24.81 0.38 10.05
N SER A 33 -25.08 -0.11 11.25
CA SER A 33 -24.15 -0.94 12.02
C SER A 33 -24.05 -2.36 11.45
N ALA A 34 -25.18 -2.93 11.03
CA ALA A 34 -25.22 -4.26 10.40
C ALA A 34 -24.56 -4.24 9.01
N GLU A 35 -24.82 -3.20 8.22
CA GLU A 35 -24.18 -3.05 6.91
C GLU A 35 -22.68 -2.86 7.04
N LEU A 36 -22.22 -2.08 8.00
CA LEU A 36 -20.79 -1.91 8.29
C LEU A 36 -20.14 -3.24 8.65
N GLN A 37 -20.76 -4.02 9.54
CA GLN A 37 -20.23 -5.33 9.94
C GLN A 37 -20.17 -6.30 8.75
N HIS A 38 -21.19 -6.38 7.94
CA HIS A 38 -21.18 -7.18 6.70
C HIS A 38 -20.07 -6.73 5.75
N THR A 39 -19.84 -5.43 5.64
CA THR A 39 -18.78 -4.87 4.77
C THR A 39 -17.38 -5.26 5.27
N LEU A 40 -17.18 -5.38 6.59
CA LEU A 40 -15.93 -5.86 7.19
C LEU A 40 -15.62 -7.32 6.80
N GLU A 41 -16.64 -8.17 6.75
CA GLU A 41 -16.48 -9.55 6.28
C GLU A 41 -16.21 -9.60 4.77
N LEU A 42 -16.93 -8.78 4.00
CA LEU A 42 -16.78 -8.67 2.55
C LEU A 42 -15.37 -8.21 2.14
N SER A 43 -14.73 -7.36 2.93
CA SER A 43 -13.42 -6.78 2.62
C SER A 43 -12.32 -7.82 2.40
N LYS A 44 -12.43 -8.99 3.01
CA LYS A 44 -11.47 -10.09 2.87
C LYS A 44 -11.54 -10.76 1.50
N SER A 45 -12.72 -10.84 0.91
CA SER A 45 -12.96 -11.56 -0.35
C SER A 45 -13.12 -10.63 -1.55
N TYR A 46 -13.69 -9.45 -1.32
CA TYR A 46 -14.03 -8.46 -2.34
C TYR A 46 -13.64 -7.05 -1.88
N PRO A 47 -12.33 -6.75 -1.77
CA PRO A 47 -11.85 -5.48 -1.24
C PRO A 47 -12.35 -4.26 -2.02
N ASP A 48 -12.45 -4.36 -3.34
CA ASP A 48 -12.94 -3.28 -4.22
C ASP A 48 -14.38 -2.89 -3.89
N SER A 49 -15.26 -3.90 -3.80
CA SER A 49 -16.67 -3.68 -3.47
C SER A 49 -16.83 -3.15 -2.04
N ALA A 50 -16.09 -3.71 -1.09
CA ALA A 50 -16.11 -3.26 0.30
C ALA A 50 -15.64 -1.80 0.41
N PHE A 51 -14.59 -1.42 -0.33
CA PHE A 51 -14.10 -0.04 -0.34
C PHE A 51 -15.16 0.95 -0.84
N LEU A 52 -15.88 0.62 -1.92
CA LEU A 52 -16.96 1.46 -2.44
C LEU A 52 -18.13 1.59 -1.45
N ILE A 53 -18.50 0.50 -0.77
CA ILE A 53 -19.53 0.53 0.26
C ILE A 53 -19.07 1.41 1.44
N LEU A 54 -17.82 1.26 1.89
CA LEU A 54 -17.26 2.09 2.97
C LEU A 54 -17.20 3.57 2.60
N LYS A 55 -16.90 3.91 1.34
CA LYS A 55 -16.95 5.30 0.86
C LYS A 55 -18.37 5.87 0.94
N ARG A 56 -19.39 5.08 0.57
CA ARG A 56 -20.79 5.48 0.73
C ARG A 56 -21.16 5.67 2.20
N LEU A 57 -20.88 4.66 3.04
CA LEU A 57 -21.16 4.74 4.49
C LEU A 57 -20.43 5.92 5.15
N TYR A 58 -19.22 6.20 4.73
CA TYR A 58 -18.46 7.38 5.17
C TYR A 58 -19.19 8.68 4.81
N HIS A 59 -19.69 8.79 3.57
CA HIS A 59 -20.44 9.97 3.14
C HIS A 59 -21.75 10.14 3.94
N ASP A 60 -22.50 9.05 4.12
CA ASP A 60 -23.74 9.06 4.91
C ASP A 60 -23.48 9.44 6.39
N ALA A 61 -22.36 8.96 6.92
CA ALA A 61 -21.92 9.31 8.27
C ALA A 61 -21.48 10.78 8.40
N LEU A 62 -20.92 11.37 7.34
CA LEU A 62 -20.64 12.81 7.28
C LEU A 62 -21.93 13.63 7.30
N LEU A 63 -22.93 13.25 6.51
CA LEU A 63 -24.22 13.92 6.47
C LEU A 63 -24.97 13.85 7.80
N SER A 64 -24.87 12.70 8.49
CA SER A 64 -25.48 12.48 9.82
C SER A 64 -24.60 12.95 11.00
N ASN A 65 -23.41 13.52 10.72
CA ASN A 65 -22.41 13.92 11.72
C ASN A 65 -22.04 12.79 12.71
N ASN A 66 -22.08 11.54 12.24
CA ASN A 66 -21.70 10.39 13.06
C ASN A 66 -20.18 10.17 13.02
N LYS A 67 -19.46 10.90 13.88
CA LYS A 67 -17.98 10.88 13.91
C LYS A 67 -17.42 9.48 14.18
N ARG A 68 -18.08 8.66 14.98
CA ARG A 68 -17.61 7.29 15.28
C ARG A 68 -17.60 6.43 14.03
N THR A 69 -18.69 6.41 13.28
CA THR A 69 -18.79 5.67 12.02
C THR A 69 -17.80 6.21 10.98
N ILE A 70 -17.61 7.52 10.89
CA ILE A 70 -16.58 8.13 10.03
C ILE A 70 -15.20 7.55 10.35
N GLY A 71 -14.82 7.52 11.63
CA GLY A 71 -13.52 6.97 12.06
C GLY A 71 -13.36 5.49 11.71
N ILE A 72 -14.41 4.68 11.89
CA ILE A 72 -14.38 3.25 11.57
C ILE A 72 -14.26 3.03 10.05
N CYS A 73 -15.04 3.75 9.24
CA CYS A 73 -14.95 3.67 7.78
C CYS A 73 -13.53 4.02 7.30
N LEU A 74 -12.93 5.08 7.81
CA LEU A 74 -11.58 5.49 7.49
C LEU A 74 -10.56 4.39 7.86
N LYS A 75 -10.65 3.83 9.08
CA LYS A 75 -9.77 2.73 9.50
C LYS A 75 -9.88 1.55 8.55
N GLN A 76 -11.10 1.14 8.20
CA GLN A 76 -11.33 0.00 7.32
C GLN A 76 -10.88 0.24 5.87
N MET A 77 -11.09 1.44 5.34
CA MET A 77 -10.53 1.84 4.05
C MET A 77 -9.00 1.80 4.08
N GLY A 78 -8.40 2.22 5.19
CA GLY A 78 -6.96 2.10 5.41
C GLY A 78 -6.47 0.65 5.41
N GLU A 79 -7.16 -0.27 6.08
CA GLU A 79 -6.85 -1.71 6.08
C GLU A 79 -6.95 -2.32 4.68
N ILE A 80 -7.98 -1.95 3.90
CA ILE A 80 -8.11 -2.39 2.51
C ILE A 80 -6.94 -1.85 1.68
N CYS A 81 -6.63 -0.56 1.75
CA CYS A 81 -5.49 0.02 1.05
C CYS A 81 -4.18 -0.68 1.41
N TYR A 82 -3.97 -0.98 2.69
CA TYR A 82 -2.81 -1.73 3.16
C TYR A 82 -2.74 -3.13 2.53
N SER A 83 -3.85 -3.87 2.55
CA SER A 83 -3.92 -5.23 1.99
C SER A 83 -3.67 -5.26 0.48
N GLN A 84 -4.02 -4.18 -0.21
CA GLN A 84 -3.78 -3.98 -1.64
C GLN A 84 -2.40 -3.37 -1.94
N GLY A 85 -1.54 -3.15 -0.92
CA GLY A 85 -0.18 -2.62 -1.10
C GLY A 85 -0.10 -1.10 -1.30
N HIS A 86 -1.21 -0.37 -1.11
CA HIS A 86 -1.26 1.10 -1.22
C HIS A 86 -0.96 1.75 0.12
N TYR A 87 0.30 1.61 0.57
CA TYR A 87 0.71 2.00 1.92
C TYR A 87 0.59 3.50 2.19
N SER A 88 0.75 4.35 1.18
CA SER A 88 0.59 5.81 1.33
C SER A 88 -0.85 6.20 1.63
N GLN A 89 -1.81 5.64 0.89
CA GLN A 89 -3.23 5.85 1.12
C GLN A 89 -3.68 5.23 2.45
N ALA A 90 -3.19 4.02 2.76
CA ALA A 90 -3.45 3.38 4.05
C ALA A 90 -3.01 4.29 5.21
N LEU A 91 -1.80 4.84 5.12
CA LEU A 91 -1.27 5.76 6.14
C LEU A 91 -2.18 6.99 6.31
N GLU A 92 -2.63 7.58 5.21
CA GLU A 92 -3.50 8.75 5.23
C GLU A 92 -4.85 8.45 5.92
N TYR A 93 -5.52 7.36 5.54
CA TYR A 93 -6.78 6.95 6.13
C TYR A 93 -6.66 6.65 7.62
N HIS A 94 -5.63 5.89 8.02
CA HIS A 94 -5.38 5.60 9.43
C HIS A 94 -5.03 6.85 10.25
N GLN A 95 -4.32 7.83 9.68
CA GLN A 95 -4.05 9.10 10.34
C GLN A 95 -5.32 9.93 10.54
N GLN A 96 -6.22 9.94 9.56
CA GLN A 96 -7.52 10.60 9.68
C GLN A 96 -8.38 9.91 10.75
N ALA A 97 -8.46 8.57 10.75
CA ALA A 97 -9.15 7.79 11.77
C ALA A 97 -8.61 8.08 13.17
N ASN A 98 -7.28 8.17 13.29
CA ASN A 98 -6.59 8.44 14.56
C ASN A 98 -7.01 9.78 15.18
N ARG A 99 -7.15 10.84 14.35
CA ARG A 99 -7.62 12.15 14.80
C ARG A 99 -9.03 12.07 15.36
N ILE A 100 -9.91 11.33 14.68
CA ILE A 100 -11.31 11.16 15.10
C ILE A 100 -11.41 10.36 16.38
N PHE A 101 -10.75 9.21 16.46
CA PHE A 101 -10.77 8.36 17.66
C PHE A 101 -10.17 9.08 18.87
N SER A 102 -9.14 9.90 18.66
CA SER A 102 -8.55 10.74 19.70
C SER A 102 -9.54 11.79 20.20
N GLN A 103 -10.26 12.49 19.30
CA GLN A 103 -11.28 13.47 19.66
C GLN A 103 -12.46 12.85 20.41
N LEU A 104 -12.84 11.63 20.07
CA LEU A 104 -13.94 10.89 20.70
C LEU A 104 -13.52 10.17 21.98
N ASN A 105 -12.21 10.18 22.32
CA ASN A 105 -11.65 9.38 23.43
C ASN A 105 -11.96 7.87 23.32
N GLU A 106 -12.09 7.35 22.10
CA GLU A 106 -12.33 5.92 21.79
C GLU A 106 -11.03 5.13 21.92
N LYS A 107 -10.61 4.90 23.16
CA LYS A 107 -9.26 4.37 23.48
C LYS A 107 -8.97 3.03 22.84
N THR A 108 -9.96 2.13 22.71
CA THR A 108 -9.77 0.82 22.08
C THR A 108 -9.49 0.97 20.59
N LEU A 109 -10.38 1.67 19.87
CA LEU A 109 -10.19 1.91 18.42
C LEU A 109 -8.91 2.70 18.14
N LEU A 110 -8.54 3.61 19.04
CA LEU A 110 -7.30 4.36 18.94
C LEU A 110 -6.07 3.46 19.11
N ALA A 111 -6.12 2.50 20.06
CA ALA A 111 -5.04 1.55 20.28
C ALA A 111 -4.86 0.59 19.09
N ASP A 112 -5.99 0.05 18.58
CA ASP A 112 -6.00 -0.79 17.38
C ASP A 112 -5.38 -0.03 16.20
N ASN A 113 -5.83 1.21 15.98
CA ASN A 113 -5.36 2.04 14.88
C ASN A 113 -3.87 2.44 15.00
N TYR A 114 -3.35 2.63 16.22
CA TYR A 114 -1.91 2.81 16.42
C TYR A 114 -1.11 1.54 16.08
N ASN A 115 -1.66 0.36 16.39
CA ASN A 115 -1.02 -0.90 16.02
C ASN A 115 -0.93 -1.05 14.49
N ASP A 116 -2.04 -0.75 13.77
CA ASP A 116 -2.09 -0.75 12.31
C ASP A 116 -1.10 0.25 11.70
N LEU A 117 -1.05 1.48 12.22
CA LEU A 117 -0.06 2.48 11.83
C LEU A 117 1.38 1.98 12.05
N GLY A 118 1.63 1.25 13.13
CA GLY A 118 2.92 0.62 13.40
C GLY A 118 3.31 -0.37 12.30
N ILE A 119 2.37 -1.19 11.85
CA ILE A 119 2.56 -2.15 10.75
C ILE A 119 2.83 -1.41 9.43
N ILE A 120 2.05 -0.36 9.12
CA ILE A 120 2.22 0.41 7.89
C ILE A 120 3.60 1.10 7.84
N TYR A 121 4.02 1.73 8.95
CA TYR A 121 5.36 2.33 9.02
C TYR A 121 6.47 1.30 8.91
N TYR A 122 6.26 0.09 9.44
CA TYR A 122 7.21 -1.00 9.27
C TYR A 122 7.38 -1.38 7.79
N GLN A 123 6.28 -1.51 7.04
CA GLN A 123 6.32 -1.79 5.60
C GLN A 123 6.99 -0.66 4.80
N ASN A 124 6.81 0.58 5.22
CA ASN A 124 7.48 1.75 4.65
C ASN A 124 8.96 1.89 5.10
N MET A 125 9.52 0.87 5.77
CA MET A 125 10.89 0.86 6.29
C MET A 125 11.20 1.96 7.33
N ASP A 126 10.20 2.70 7.82
CA ASP A 126 10.37 3.64 8.92
C ASP A 126 10.20 2.94 10.28
N ARG A 127 11.28 2.28 10.68
CA ARG A 127 11.35 1.52 11.93
C ARG A 127 11.14 2.40 13.17
N LYS A 128 11.54 3.68 13.11
CA LYS A 128 11.37 4.61 14.24
C LYS A 128 9.91 5.00 14.43
N ALA A 129 9.25 5.38 13.34
CA ALA A 129 7.82 5.69 13.39
C ALA A 129 7.01 4.45 13.77
N SER A 130 7.30 3.29 13.19
CA SER A 130 6.68 2.00 13.53
C SER A 130 6.74 1.74 15.04
N ARG A 131 7.93 1.81 15.63
CA ARG A 131 8.11 1.62 17.06
C ARG A 131 7.34 2.62 17.90
N LYS A 132 7.32 3.90 17.51
CA LYS A 132 6.57 4.95 18.20
C LYS A 132 5.08 4.64 18.23
N GLN A 133 4.52 4.16 17.11
CA GLN A 133 3.10 3.82 17.04
C GLN A 133 2.77 2.60 17.92
N TYR A 134 3.58 1.56 17.88
CA TYR A 134 3.43 0.42 18.78
C TYR A 134 3.53 0.82 20.27
N ASP A 135 4.41 1.78 20.62
CA ASP A 135 4.49 2.26 22.01
C ASP A 135 3.21 3.01 22.44
N GLN A 136 2.55 3.74 21.52
CA GLN A 136 1.25 4.36 21.80
C GLN A 136 0.13 3.32 21.98
N SER A 137 0.06 2.34 21.07
CA SER A 137 -0.87 1.21 21.18
C SER A 137 -0.69 0.47 22.50
N MET A 138 0.53 0.09 22.82
CA MET A 138 0.88 -0.62 24.05
C MET A 138 0.41 0.12 25.31
N ARG A 139 0.67 1.44 25.41
CA ARG A 139 0.25 2.26 26.56
C ARG A 139 -1.27 2.27 26.73
N LEU A 140 -2.01 2.41 25.63
CA LEU A 140 -3.46 2.39 25.67
C LEU A 140 -4.00 1.03 26.10
N TYR A 141 -3.51 -0.07 25.52
CA TYR A 141 -3.93 -1.40 25.92
C TYR A 141 -3.56 -1.75 27.36
N GLN A 142 -2.46 -1.20 27.88
CA GLN A 142 -2.12 -1.30 29.30
C GLN A 142 -3.19 -0.63 30.17
N THR A 143 -3.60 0.60 29.82
CA THR A 143 -4.66 1.31 30.57
C THR A 143 -6.03 0.63 30.47
N LEU A 144 -6.30 -0.02 29.34
CA LEU A 144 -7.53 -0.77 29.09
C LEU A 144 -7.51 -2.20 29.67
N ASN A 145 -6.37 -2.64 30.19
CA ASN A 145 -6.14 -4.03 30.60
C ASN A 145 -6.47 -5.06 29.49
N ASN A 146 -6.35 -4.66 28.22
CA ASN A 146 -6.62 -5.53 27.08
C ASN A 146 -5.40 -6.44 26.80
N LYS A 147 -5.47 -7.68 27.28
CA LYS A 147 -4.38 -8.64 27.14
C LYS A 147 -4.15 -9.10 25.70
N ILE A 148 -5.22 -9.21 24.91
CA ILE A 148 -5.10 -9.61 23.48
C ILE A 148 -4.38 -8.53 22.70
N GLY A 149 -4.81 -7.27 22.79
CA GLY A 149 -4.14 -6.15 22.11
C GLY A 149 -2.69 -5.96 22.58
N LEU A 150 -2.42 -6.17 23.88
CA LEU A 150 -1.05 -6.17 24.38
C LEU A 150 -0.21 -7.30 23.77
N GLY A 151 -0.78 -8.50 23.66
CA GLY A 151 -0.11 -9.65 23.06
C GLY A 151 0.27 -9.38 21.61
N GLU A 152 -0.65 -8.82 20.83
CA GLU A 152 -0.42 -8.45 19.44
C GLU A 152 0.66 -7.37 19.30
N THR A 153 0.54 -6.29 20.06
CA THR A 153 1.49 -5.18 20.00
C THR A 153 2.90 -5.62 20.43
N TYR A 154 3.03 -6.42 21.49
CA TYR A 154 4.31 -6.98 21.89
C TYR A 154 4.88 -7.92 20.82
N GLY A 155 4.05 -8.76 20.20
CA GLY A 155 4.44 -9.63 19.09
C GLY A 155 5.03 -8.84 17.92
N ASN A 156 4.36 -7.76 17.52
CA ASN A 156 4.81 -6.87 16.45
C ASN A 156 6.11 -6.14 16.80
N ILE A 157 6.26 -5.68 18.05
CA ILE A 157 7.53 -5.10 18.54
C ILE A 157 8.64 -6.15 18.51
N GLY A 158 8.36 -7.36 18.95
CA GLY A 158 9.31 -8.47 18.91
C GLY A 158 9.78 -8.77 17.50
N HIS A 159 8.86 -8.82 16.54
CA HIS A 159 9.18 -8.99 15.12
C HIS A 159 10.01 -7.82 14.57
N LEU A 160 9.68 -6.58 14.94
CA LEU A 160 10.48 -5.40 14.55
C LEU A 160 11.94 -5.53 15.01
N TYR A 161 12.19 -6.05 16.21
CA TYR A 161 13.55 -6.27 16.72
C TYR A 161 14.25 -7.47 16.09
N GLU A 162 13.52 -8.56 15.79
CA GLU A 162 14.03 -9.70 15.03
C GLU A 162 14.61 -9.25 13.69
N LYS A 163 13.85 -8.45 12.93
CA LYS A 163 14.29 -7.90 11.63
C LYS A 163 15.44 -6.88 11.73
N GLN A 164 15.76 -6.44 12.94
CA GLN A 164 16.96 -5.66 13.25
C GLN A 164 18.11 -6.53 13.79
N GLN A 165 17.92 -7.86 13.85
CA GLN A 165 18.85 -8.81 14.45
C GLN A 165 19.16 -8.53 15.93
N ARG A 166 18.24 -7.84 16.61
CA ARG A 166 18.33 -7.55 18.05
C ARG A 166 17.59 -8.63 18.83
N TYR A 167 18.13 -9.82 18.80
CA TYR A 167 17.44 -11.04 19.27
C TYR A 167 17.08 -11.00 20.75
N ASP A 168 17.93 -10.43 21.63
CA ASP A 168 17.58 -10.29 23.05
C ASP A 168 16.30 -9.47 23.25
N SER A 169 16.18 -8.35 22.53
CA SER A 169 14.98 -7.52 22.56
C SER A 169 13.78 -8.26 21.94
N ALA A 170 13.99 -8.99 20.85
CA ALA A 170 12.96 -9.79 20.21
C ALA A 170 12.42 -10.84 21.19
N PHE A 171 13.30 -11.64 21.84
CA PHE A 171 12.90 -12.61 22.86
C PHE A 171 12.14 -11.97 24.02
N TYR A 172 12.60 -10.84 24.52
CA TYR A 172 11.93 -10.14 25.61
C TYR A 172 10.47 -9.78 25.25
N TYR A 173 10.25 -9.20 24.08
CA TYR A 173 8.91 -8.81 23.66
C TYR A 173 8.05 -10.01 23.25
N GLN A 174 8.59 -11.03 22.59
CA GLN A 174 7.86 -12.25 22.28
C GLN A 174 7.41 -12.98 23.56
N ARG A 175 8.24 -13.03 24.59
CA ARG A 175 7.84 -13.61 25.90
C ARG A 175 6.72 -12.80 26.56
N LYS A 176 6.77 -11.48 26.50
CA LYS A 176 5.67 -10.62 26.99
C LYS A 176 4.38 -10.87 26.22
N ALA A 177 4.46 -11.00 24.90
CA ALA A 177 3.31 -11.33 24.06
C ALA A 177 2.71 -12.68 24.45
N LEU A 178 3.56 -13.70 24.63
CA LEU A 178 3.12 -15.03 25.04
C LEU A 178 2.41 -15.00 26.40
N THR A 179 2.97 -14.27 27.37
CA THR A 179 2.34 -14.11 28.70
C THR A 179 0.98 -13.44 28.59
N ALA A 180 0.86 -12.39 27.78
CA ALA A 180 -0.38 -11.67 27.57
C ALA A 180 -1.45 -12.57 26.92
N TYR A 181 -1.11 -13.28 25.85
CA TYR A 181 -2.02 -14.22 25.19
C TYR A 181 -2.39 -15.41 26.06
N SER A 182 -1.43 -15.95 26.84
CA SER A 182 -1.71 -17.03 27.79
C SER A 182 -2.69 -16.58 28.87
N THR A 183 -2.55 -15.36 29.40
CA THR A 183 -3.48 -14.80 30.38
C THR A 183 -4.89 -14.64 29.82
N ALA A 184 -5.03 -14.41 28.51
CA ALA A 184 -6.29 -14.28 27.79
C ALA A 184 -6.83 -15.61 27.23
N ASP A 185 -6.15 -16.73 27.43
CA ASP A 185 -6.38 -18.03 26.78
C ASP A 185 -6.52 -17.93 25.24
N HIS A 186 -5.78 -17.00 24.63
CA HIS A 186 -5.87 -16.75 23.20
C HIS A 186 -4.90 -17.65 22.41
N LYS A 187 -5.31 -18.89 22.15
CA LYS A 187 -4.48 -19.94 21.53
C LYS A 187 -3.89 -19.55 20.19
N GLY A 188 -4.65 -18.86 19.32
CA GLY A 188 -4.16 -18.40 18.03
C GLY A 188 -2.99 -17.41 18.14
N GLY A 189 -3.07 -16.46 19.08
CA GLY A 189 -1.98 -15.55 19.38
C GLY A 189 -0.76 -16.26 19.94
N MET A 190 -0.96 -17.20 20.88
CA MET A 190 0.12 -18.03 21.41
C MET A 190 0.84 -18.81 20.30
N ALA A 191 0.06 -19.39 19.36
CA ALA A 191 0.63 -20.11 18.22
C ALA A 191 1.55 -19.21 17.38
N LYS A 192 1.09 -17.99 17.07
CA LYS A 192 1.91 -17.02 16.32
C LYS A 192 3.18 -16.63 17.06
N ILE A 193 3.10 -16.46 18.38
CA ILE A 193 4.30 -16.13 19.16
C ILE A 193 5.29 -17.31 19.21
N TYR A 194 4.80 -18.55 19.31
CA TYR A 194 5.69 -19.71 19.22
C TYR A 194 6.34 -19.82 17.84
N GLU A 195 5.63 -19.53 16.77
CA GLU A 195 6.17 -19.45 15.42
C GLU A 195 7.28 -18.40 15.33
N ASN A 196 7.04 -17.18 15.81
CA ASN A 196 8.04 -16.10 15.84
C ASN A 196 9.29 -16.51 16.66
N LEU A 197 9.09 -17.15 17.81
CA LEU A 197 10.22 -17.66 18.61
C LEU A 197 10.99 -18.73 17.86
N GLY A 198 10.30 -19.63 17.15
CA GLY A 198 10.92 -20.62 16.28
C GLY A 198 11.79 -19.96 15.21
N SER A 199 11.29 -18.92 14.54
CA SER A 199 12.04 -18.16 13.53
C SER A 199 13.28 -17.47 14.12
N ILE A 200 13.18 -16.89 15.32
CA ILE A 200 14.34 -16.29 15.99
C ILE A 200 15.42 -17.35 16.31
N PHE A 201 15.03 -18.53 16.80
CA PHE A 201 15.97 -19.61 17.04
C PHE A 201 16.59 -20.17 15.76
N GLU A 202 15.81 -20.19 14.68
CA GLU A 202 16.30 -20.57 13.35
C GLU A 202 17.35 -19.59 12.83
N ASP A 203 17.09 -18.27 12.95
CA ASP A 203 18.06 -17.21 12.60
C ASP A 203 19.37 -17.33 13.39
N LEU A 204 19.29 -17.80 14.62
CA LEU A 204 20.44 -18.07 15.49
C LEU A 204 21.10 -19.45 15.23
N ALA A 205 20.65 -20.19 14.22
CA ALA A 205 21.07 -21.55 13.92
C ALA A 205 20.89 -22.55 15.09
N GLN A 206 20.01 -22.24 16.04
CA GLN A 206 19.64 -23.12 17.16
C GLN A 206 18.45 -24.00 16.76
N TYR A 207 18.69 -24.92 15.83
CA TYR A 207 17.67 -25.67 15.12
C TYR A 207 16.81 -26.57 16.02
N ASP A 208 17.40 -27.15 17.06
CA ASP A 208 16.63 -27.96 18.02
C ASP A 208 15.59 -27.13 18.76
N SER A 209 15.99 -25.94 19.21
CA SER A 209 15.08 -25.01 19.87
C SER A 209 14.02 -24.51 18.91
N ALA A 210 14.40 -24.13 17.68
CA ALA A 210 13.48 -23.71 16.63
C ALA A 210 12.41 -24.78 16.40
N ARG A 211 12.82 -26.04 16.27
CA ARG A 211 11.92 -27.18 16.08
C ARG A 211 10.88 -27.30 17.19
N VAL A 212 11.32 -27.24 18.44
CA VAL A 212 10.41 -27.32 19.61
C VAL A 212 9.36 -26.22 19.58
N TYR A 213 9.73 -25.00 19.20
CA TYR A 213 8.80 -23.89 19.15
C TYR A 213 7.85 -23.98 17.95
N PHE A 214 8.31 -24.42 16.79
CA PHE A 214 7.45 -24.68 15.64
C PHE A 214 6.46 -25.82 15.92
N ASP A 215 6.87 -26.88 16.60
CA ASP A 215 5.97 -27.96 16.98
C ASP A 215 4.88 -27.47 17.95
N LYS A 216 5.22 -26.63 18.94
CA LYS A 216 4.23 -25.99 19.83
C LYS A 216 3.25 -25.12 19.05
N SER A 217 3.74 -24.32 18.09
CA SER A 217 2.92 -23.49 17.23
C SER A 217 1.95 -24.33 16.41
N LEU A 218 2.43 -25.38 15.76
CA LEU A 218 1.64 -26.28 14.92
C LEU A 218 0.49 -26.94 15.70
N VAL A 219 0.78 -27.40 16.91
CA VAL A 219 -0.25 -27.99 17.80
C VAL A 219 -1.37 -26.99 18.06
N LEU A 220 -1.03 -25.75 18.41
CA LEU A 220 -2.01 -24.73 18.71
C LEU A 220 -2.78 -24.29 17.47
N TYR A 221 -2.14 -24.08 16.31
CA TYR A 221 -2.85 -23.76 15.07
C TYR A 221 -3.83 -24.84 14.66
N LYS A 222 -3.47 -26.14 14.83
CA LYS A 222 -4.40 -27.24 14.62
C LYS A 222 -5.59 -27.18 15.57
N THR A 223 -5.35 -26.84 16.85
CA THR A 223 -6.41 -26.73 17.87
C THR A 223 -7.43 -25.64 17.51
N VAL A 224 -7.00 -24.53 16.90
CA VAL A 224 -7.87 -23.43 16.48
C VAL A 224 -8.29 -23.53 15.00
N ASN A 225 -8.03 -24.68 14.36
CA ASN A 225 -8.34 -24.96 12.95
C ASN A 225 -7.80 -23.92 11.95
N ASN A 226 -6.64 -23.30 12.26
CA ASN A 226 -5.97 -22.38 11.36
C ASN A 226 -5.07 -23.16 10.39
N GLN A 227 -5.66 -23.63 9.31
CA GLN A 227 -4.96 -24.45 8.31
C GLN A 227 -3.84 -23.66 7.60
N VAL A 228 -4.08 -22.40 7.24
CA VAL A 228 -3.11 -21.58 6.48
C VAL A 228 -1.83 -21.37 7.27
N SER A 229 -1.92 -20.96 8.53
CA SER A 229 -0.73 -20.81 9.39
C SER A 229 -0.07 -22.16 9.72
N SER A 230 -0.85 -23.25 9.77
CA SER A 230 -0.29 -24.60 9.93
C SER A 230 0.62 -24.97 8.75
N ILE A 231 0.28 -24.61 7.52
CA ILE A 231 1.12 -24.86 6.34
C ILE A 231 2.45 -24.13 6.47
N GLU A 232 2.44 -22.87 6.89
CA GLU A 232 3.65 -22.07 7.08
C GLU A 232 4.59 -22.73 8.09
N VAL A 233 4.07 -23.14 9.24
CA VAL A 233 4.86 -23.81 10.27
C VAL A 233 5.39 -25.17 9.79
N ILE A 234 4.61 -25.94 9.03
CA ILE A 234 5.06 -27.21 8.43
C ILE A 234 6.24 -26.96 7.46
N ASN A 235 6.17 -25.90 6.66
CA ASN A 235 7.28 -25.50 5.80
C ASN A 235 8.54 -25.13 6.62
N ASN A 236 8.38 -24.35 7.69
CA ASN A 236 9.49 -23.98 8.58
C ASN A 236 10.14 -25.21 9.23
N ILE A 237 9.35 -26.17 9.67
CA ILE A 237 9.86 -27.46 10.16
C ILE A 237 10.67 -28.19 9.09
N GLY A 238 10.16 -28.22 7.85
CA GLY A 238 10.86 -28.79 6.71
C GLY A 238 12.19 -28.09 6.43
N ASP A 239 12.26 -26.76 6.63
CA ASP A 239 13.49 -25.99 6.44
C ASP A 239 14.53 -26.31 7.53
N ILE A 240 14.10 -26.43 8.78
CA ILE A 240 14.97 -26.90 9.87
C ILE A 240 15.60 -28.26 9.56
N LEU A 241 14.79 -29.22 9.09
CA LEU A 241 15.28 -30.55 8.73
C LEU A 241 16.30 -30.50 7.58
N ARG A 242 16.09 -29.65 6.60
CA ARG A 242 17.08 -29.41 5.53
C ARG A 242 18.39 -28.81 6.08
N LYS A 243 18.30 -27.85 6.98
CA LYS A 243 19.46 -27.18 7.60
C LYS A 243 20.26 -28.11 8.51
N THR A 244 19.59 -29.11 9.09
CA THR A 244 20.22 -30.13 9.93
C THR A 244 20.70 -31.38 9.17
N GLY A 245 20.49 -31.41 7.84
CA GLY A 245 20.97 -32.48 6.96
C GLY A 245 19.98 -33.62 6.73
N ASP A 246 18.80 -33.61 7.36
CA ASP A 246 17.73 -34.59 7.07
C ASP A 246 16.87 -34.12 5.89
N TYR A 247 17.47 -34.21 4.71
CA TYR A 247 16.85 -33.74 3.47
C TYR A 247 15.60 -34.54 3.10
N THR A 248 15.57 -35.83 3.48
CA THR A 248 14.46 -36.73 3.21
C THR A 248 13.23 -36.36 4.04
N ALA A 249 13.41 -36.19 5.33
CA ALA A 249 12.32 -35.71 6.19
C ALA A 249 11.88 -34.30 5.81
N GLY A 250 12.81 -33.40 5.49
CA GLY A 250 12.49 -32.06 4.98
C GLY A 250 11.61 -32.11 3.73
N LEU A 251 11.89 -33.05 2.81
CA LEU A 251 11.06 -33.27 1.63
C LEU A 251 9.64 -33.74 1.98
N VAL A 252 9.51 -34.63 2.96
CA VAL A 252 8.20 -35.12 3.43
C VAL A 252 7.34 -33.97 3.93
N TYR A 253 7.89 -33.11 4.79
CA TYR A 253 7.19 -31.93 5.31
C TYR A 253 6.83 -30.94 4.21
N SER A 254 7.72 -30.67 3.26
CA SER A 254 7.42 -29.80 2.13
C SER A 254 6.30 -30.34 1.24
N ARG A 255 6.22 -31.67 1.05
CA ARG A 255 5.11 -32.32 0.33
C ARG A 255 3.78 -32.23 1.10
N GLN A 256 3.83 -32.42 2.40
CA GLN A 256 2.65 -32.23 3.27
C GLN A 256 2.12 -30.79 3.17
N ALA A 257 3.02 -29.80 3.23
CA ALA A 257 2.65 -28.40 3.05
C ALA A 257 2.05 -28.13 1.68
N LEU A 258 2.60 -28.73 0.61
CA LEU A 258 2.05 -28.63 -0.73
C LEU A 258 0.63 -29.19 -0.79
N GLN A 259 0.41 -30.40 -0.26
CA GLN A 259 -0.91 -31.02 -0.25
C GLN A 259 -1.94 -30.12 0.44
N MET A 260 -1.64 -29.66 1.65
CA MET A 260 -2.53 -28.77 2.41
C MET A 260 -2.77 -27.43 1.70
N SER A 261 -1.75 -26.88 1.02
CA SER A 261 -1.89 -25.64 0.27
C SER A 261 -2.76 -25.78 -0.97
N VAL A 262 -2.78 -26.96 -1.59
CA VAL A 262 -3.71 -27.30 -2.68
C VAL A 262 -5.15 -27.41 -2.15
N GLU A 263 -5.35 -28.12 -1.04
CA GLU A 263 -6.66 -28.26 -0.39
C GLU A 263 -7.26 -26.92 0.03
N THR A 264 -6.43 -26.02 0.54
CA THR A 264 -6.82 -24.65 0.94
C THR A 264 -6.81 -23.64 -0.20
N LYS A 265 -6.45 -24.06 -1.43
CA LYS A 265 -6.32 -23.20 -2.62
C LYS A 265 -5.40 -21.99 -2.40
N ASN A 266 -4.39 -22.13 -1.55
CA ASN A 266 -3.45 -21.05 -1.25
C ASN A 266 -2.24 -21.12 -2.19
N GLU A 267 -2.31 -20.37 -3.29
CA GLU A 267 -1.26 -20.36 -4.32
C GLU A 267 0.10 -19.89 -3.82
N TYR A 268 0.14 -18.94 -2.88
CA TYR A 268 1.39 -18.47 -2.28
C TYR A 268 2.09 -19.60 -1.52
N GLN A 269 1.34 -20.34 -0.72
CA GLN A 269 1.88 -21.48 0.02
C GLN A 269 2.25 -22.64 -0.93
N GLN A 270 1.53 -22.83 -2.03
CA GLN A 270 1.92 -23.78 -3.08
C GLN A 270 3.27 -23.40 -3.69
N ALA A 271 3.45 -22.13 -4.07
CA ALA A 271 4.72 -21.65 -4.61
C ALA A 271 5.88 -21.84 -3.61
N SER A 272 5.64 -21.55 -2.33
CA SER A 272 6.62 -21.75 -1.26
C SER A 272 6.97 -23.24 -1.11
N ALA A 273 5.97 -24.11 -1.05
CA ALA A 273 6.18 -25.54 -0.92
C ALA A 273 6.93 -26.14 -2.14
N TYR A 274 6.61 -25.71 -3.35
CA TYR A 274 7.37 -26.13 -4.55
C TYR A 274 8.85 -25.73 -4.46
N ARG A 275 9.13 -24.48 -4.03
CA ARG A 275 10.52 -24.03 -3.81
C ARG A 275 11.24 -24.88 -2.79
N ASP A 276 10.57 -25.25 -1.71
CA ASP A 276 11.17 -26.03 -0.63
C ASP A 276 11.35 -27.52 -1.00
N ILE A 277 10.46 -28.08 -1.82
CA ILE A 277 10.66 -29.37 -2.48
C ILE A 277 11.87 -29.32 -3.41
N ALA A 278 11.99 -28.25 -4.20
CA ALA A 278 13.12 -28.08 -5.11
C ALA A 278 14.45 -28.05 -4.36
N LYS A 279 14.54 -27.30 -3.23
CA LYS A 279 15.71 -27.28 -2.37
C LYS A 279 16.05 -28.68 -1.83
N SER A 280 15.03 -29.40 -1.34
CA SER A 280 15.22 -30.76 -0.82
C SER A 280 15.71 -31.73 -1.91
N MET A 281 15.13 -31.65 -3.12
CA MET A 281 15.54 -32.45 -4.26
C MET A 281 16.98 -32.17 -4.69
N ASN A 282 17.38 -30.90 -4.71
CA ASN A 282 18.75 -30.51 -5.01
C ASN A 282 19.75 -31.08 -3.99
N LEU A 283 19.45 -30.96 -2.70
CA LEU A 283 20.27 -31.50 -1.62
C LEU A 283 20.35 -33.04 -1.66
N LEU A 284 19.34 -33.70 -2.23
CA LEU A 284 19.33 -35.15 -2.48
C LEU A 284 19.99 -35.54 -3.80
N GLY A 285 20.59 -34.61 -4.55
CA GLY A 285 21.25 -34.86 -5.84
C GLY A 285 20.29 -35.10 -7.01
N LYS A 286 18.98 -34.87 -6.84
CA LYS A 286 17.95 -35.05 -7.87
C LYS A 286 17.72 -33.76 -8.65
N ASN A 287 18.73 -33.32 -9.39
CA ASN A 287 18.79 -31.99 -9.99
C ASN A 287 17.69 -31.71 -11.01
N ASP A 288 17.31 -32.70 -11.84
CA ASP A 288 16.22 -32.55 -12.81
C ASP A 288 14.89 -32.26 -12.10
N SER A 289 14.61 -33.02 -11.04
CA SER A 289 13.41 -32.80 -10.21
C SER A 289 13.47 -31.45 -9.50
N ALA A 290 14.63 -31.08 -8.99
CA ALA A 290 14.83 -29.77 -8.33
C ALA A 290 14.54 -28.63 -9.30
N TYR A 291 15.07 -28.70 -10.52
CA TYR A 291 14.78 -27.72 -11.55
C TYR A 291 13.28 -27.65 -11.88
N HIS A 292 12.64 -28.80 -12.10
CA HIS A 292 11.22 -28.86 -12.38
C HIS A 292 10.38 -28.16 -11.29
N TYR A 293 10.60 -28.48 -10.04
CA TYR A 293 9.87 -27.88 -8.92
C TYR A 293 10.19 -26.39 -8.74
N MET A 294 11.41 -25.95 -9.02
CA MET A 294 11.77 -24.54 -9.00
C MET A 294 11.04 -23.76 -10.08
N GLU A 295 10.89 -24.34 -11.28
CA GLU A 295 10.11 -23.73 -12.37
C GLU A 295 8.62 -23.65 -12.03
N LEU A 296 8.07 -24.66 -11.36
CA LEU A 296 6.70 -24.59 -10.84
C LEU A 296 6.55 -23.46 -9.83
N SER A 297 7.43 -23.37 -8.86
CA SER A 297 7.43 -22.27 -7.88
C SER A 297 7.50 -20.91 -8.57
N ARG A 298 8.42 -20.75 -9.53
CA ARG A 298 8.57 -19.51 -10.31
C ARG A 298 7.31 -19.16 -11.07
N LYS A 299 6.68 -20.15 -11.73
CA LYS A 299 5.43 -19.96 -12.47
C LYS A 299 4.31 -19.44 -11.55
N TYR A 300 4.11 -20.10 -10.41
CA TYR A 300 3.11 -19.66 -9.43
C TYR A 300 3.39 -18.26 -8.90
N LEU A 301 4.64 -17.97 -8.55
CA LEU A 301 5.02 -16.61 -8.08
C LEU A 301 4.79 -15.55 -9.15
N LEU A 302 5.15 -15.82 -10.41
CA LEU A 302 4.90 -14.87 -11.49
C LEU A 302 3.41 -14.62 -11.72
N ASN A 303 2.59 -15.66 -11.64
CA ASN A 303 1.13 -15.51 -11.72
C ASN A 303 0.60 -14.67 -10.56
N ILE A 304 1.01 -14.98 -9.32
CA ILE A 304 0.62 -14.23 -8.12
C ILE A 304 1.02 -12.76 -8.25
N TYR A 305 2.25 -12.47 -8.68
CA TYR A 305 2.72 -11.09 -8.86
C TYR A 305 1.97 -10.37 -9.99
N SER A 306 1.70 -11.08 -11.10
CA SER A 306 0.89 -10.53 -12.18
C SER A 306 -0.52 -10.20 -11.72
N ASP A 307 -1.17 -11.13 -11.04
CA ASP A 307 -2.53 -10.94 -10.51
C ASP A 307 -2.58 -9.88 -9.42
N GLN A 308 -1.56 -9.84 -8.56
CA GLN A 308 -1.43 -8.81 -7.53
C GLN A 308 -1.24 -7.43 -8.17
N ASN A 309 -0.37 -7.30 -9.15
CA ASN A 309 -0.16 -6.05 -9.88
C ASN A 309 -1.45 -5.61 -10.59
N ASN A 310 -2.15 -6.55 -11.25
CA ASN A 310 -3.42 -6.24 -11.92
C ASN A 310 -4.49 -5.79 -10.92
N ARG A 311 -4.60 -6.47 -9.76
CA ARG A 311 -5.52 -6.05 -8.69
C ARG A 311 -5.14 -4.69 -8.12
N GLN A 312 -3.87 -4.45 -7.87
CA GLN A 312 -3.39 -3.16 -7.37
C GLN A 312 -3.69 -2.04 -8.36
N MET A 313 -3.45 -2.27 -9.65
CA MET A 313 -3.77 -1.30 -10.70
C MET A 313 -5.28 -1.07 -10.82
N SER A 314 -6.08 -2.14 -10.78
CA SER A 314 -7.55 -2.04 -10.79
C SER A 314 -8.07 -1.26 -9.58
N PHE A 315 -7.53 -1.55 -8.40
CA PHE A 315 -7.91 -0.84 -7.18
C PHE A 315 -7.49 0.63 -7.21
N LEU A 316 -6.30 0.95 -7.73
CA LEU A 316 -5.89 2.34 -7.98
C LEU A 316 -6.85 3.06 -8.93
N GLN A 317 -7.28 2.37 -9.97
CA GLN A 317 -8.26 2.91 -10.91
C GLN A 317 -9.59 3.23 -10.19
N ILE A 318 -10.04 2.35 -9.30
CA ILE A 318 -11.25 2.58 -8.49
C ILE A 318 -11.08 3.81 -7.58
N ILE A 319 -9.94 3.93 -6.90
CA ILE A 319 -9.65 5.11 -6.06
C ILE A 319 -9.67 6.37 -6.94
N TYR A 320 -8.93 6.35 -8.04
CA TYR A 320 -8.85 7.47 -8.97
C TYR A 320 -10.22 7.88 -9.53
N ASP A 321 -10.99 6.92 -10.04
CA ASP A 321 -12.31 7.19 -10.61
C ASP A 321 -13.29 7.69 -9.55
N THR A 322 -13.20 7.18 -8.33
CA THR A 322 -14.02 7.63 -7.21
C THR A 322 -13.68 9.05 -6.79
N ASP A 323 -12.40 9.36 -6.67
CA ASP A 323 -11.95 10.71 -6.29
C ASP A 323 -12.28 11.72 -7.40
N LYS A 324 -12.09 11.33 -8.68
CA LYS A 324 -12.51 12.13 -9.84
C LYS A 324 -14.01 12.40 -9.85
N LYS A 325 -14.83 11.37 -9.58
CA LYS A 325 -16.29 11.55 -9.48
C LYS A 325 -16.68 12.46 -8.32
N ASN A 326 -16.05 12.33 -7.17
CA ASN A 326 -16.30 13.19 -6.03
C ASN A 326 -15.92 14.65 -6.32
N ASP A 327 -14.81 14.87 -7.00
CA ASP A 327 -14.40 16.20 -7.47
C ASP A 327 -15.40 16.77 -8.48
N GLU A 328 -15.88 15.94 -9.39
CA GLU A 328 -16.91 16.34 -10.37
C GLU A 328 -18.24 16.66 -9.68
N ILE A 329 -18.69 15.86 -8.73
CA ILE A 329 -19.89 16.11 -7.93
C ILE A 329 -19.72 17.42 -7.14
N ALA A 330 -18.60 17.63 -6.47
CA ALA A 330 -18.32 18.85 -5.71
C ALA A 330 -18.31 20.09 -6.61
N ARG A 331 -17.78 19.96 -7.84
CA ARG A 331 -17.84 21.04 -8.86
C ARG A 331 -19.26 21.31 -9.33
N LEU A 332 -20.02 20.24 -9.62
CA LEU A 332 -21.42 20.36 -10.04
C LEU A 332 -22.29 20.96 -8.94
N GLU A 333 -22.09 20.56 -7.68
CA GLU A 333 -22.77 21.15 -6.54
C GLU A 333 -22.40 22.62 -6.34
N ASN A 334 -21.10 22.96 -6.46
CA ASN A 334 -20.66 24.33 -6.36
C ASN A 334 -21.18 25.20 -7.54
N ALA A 335 -21.17 24.64 -8.75
CA ALA A 335 -21.77 25.30 -9.92
C ALA A 335 -23.28 25.45 -9.75
N HIS A 336 -23.95 24.43 -9.19
CA HIS A 336 -25.40 24.53 -8.91
C HIS A 336 -25.70 25.57 -7.82
N LYS A 337 -24.96 25.60 -6.72
CA LYS A 337 -25.06 26.63 -5.67
C LYS A 337 -24.80 28.02 -6.25
N LEU A 338 -23.79 28.15 -7.11
CA LEU A 338 -23.47 29.38 -7.80
C LEU A 338 -24.61 29.79 -8.73
N ASN A 339 -25.18 28.84 -9.50
CA ASN A 339 -26.30 29.08 -10.38
C ASN A 339 -27.59 29.46 -9.62
N VAL A 340 -27.82 28.84 -8.46
CA VAL A 340 -28.94 29.22 -7.58
C VAL A 340 -28.75 30.65 -7.05
N ILE A 341 -27.55 30.97 -6.58
CA ILE A 341 -27.21 32.32 -6.11
C ILE A 341 -27.34 33.36 -7.25
N ILE A 342 -26.80 33.01 -8.43
CA ILE A 342 -26.91 33.84 -9.63
C ILE A 342 -28.39 33.99 -10.04
N SER A 343 -29.19 32.91 -9.96
CA SER A 343 -30.62 32.96 -10.29
C SER A 343 -31.40 33.83 -9.33
N ILE A 344 -31.12 33.75 -8.03
CA ILE A 344 -31.71 34.63 -7.01
C ILE A 344 -31.25 36.07 -7.24
N ALA A 345 -29.97 36.29 -7.54
CA ALA A 345 -29.45 37.64 -7.81
C ALA A 345 -30.07 38.26 -9.07
N VAL A 346 -30.24 37.42 -10.13
CA VAL A 346 -30.91 37.84 -11.35
C VAL A 346 -32.40 38.19 -11.10
N VAL A 347 -33.11 37.38 -10.30
CA VAL A 347 -34.50 37.66 -9.93
C VAL A 347 -34.59 38.96 -9.13
N VAL A 348 -33.67 39.18 -8.19
CA VAL A 348 -33.61 40.43 -7.42
C VAL A 348 -33.28 41.62 -8.32
N VAL A 349 -32.35 41.49 -9.25
CA VAL A 349 -32.00 42.54 -10.22
C VAL A 349 -33.17 42.83 -11.15
N VAL A 350 -33.88 41.79 -11.63
CA VAL A 350 -35.07 41.96 -12.46
C VAL A 350 -36.19 42.64 -11.68
N LEU A 351 -36.39 42.28 -10.42
CA LEU A 351 -37.37 42.96 -9.55
C LEU A 351 -36.99 44.40 -9.27
N LEU A 352 -35.69 44.68 -9.07
CA LEU A 352 -35.21 46.06 -8.89
C LEU A 352 -35.33 46.90 -10.20
N LEU A 353 -35.07 46.26 -11.36
CA LEU A 353 -35.26 46.91 -12.68
C LEU A 353 -36.72 47.17 -13.01
N VAL A 354 -37.62 46.25 -12.66
CA VAL A 354 -39.08 46.44 -12.75
C VAL A 354 -39.54 47.51 -11.78
N LEU A 355 -38.91 47.61 -10.62
CA LEU A 355 -39.21 48.63 -9.60
C LEU A 355 -38.69 50.01 -9.99
N MET A 356 -37.54 50.07 -10.66
CA MET A 356 -36.96 51.35 -11.06
C MET A 356 -37.34 51.79 -12.50
N GLY A 357 -38.16 51.03 -13.20
CA GLY A 357 -38.90 51.42 -14.42
C GLY A 357 -38.18 52.22 -15.50
N LEU A 358 -36.89 52.32 -15.36
CA LEU A 358 -36.09 53.20 -16.23
C LEU A 358 -34.65 52.76 -16.15
N LEU A 359 -34.08 52.37 -17.16
CA LEU A 359 -32.71 52.83 -17.34
C LEU A 359 -31.90 52.10 -18.41
N THR A 360 -31.52 52.87 -19.31
CA THR A 360 -30.62 52.69 -20.44
C THR A 360 -29.14 52.36 -20.10
N ILE A 361 -28.81 51.99 -18.85
CA ILE A 361 -27.40 51.80 -18.44
C ILE A 361 -26.97 50.32 -18.37
N SER A 362 -27.88 49.38 -18.62
CA SER A 362 -27.57 47.98 -18.34
C SER A 362 -26.83 47.23 -19.46
N ARG A 363 -26.80 47.71 -20.71
CA ARG A 363 -26.14 46.98 -21.82
C ARG A 363 -24.61 46.91 -21.70
N GLN A 364 -23.95 47.88 -21.13
CA GLN A 364 -22.46 47.85 -20.98
C GLN A 364 -21.99 47.01 -19.78
N ARG A 365 -22.77 46.97 -18.68
CA ARG A 365 -22.43 46.14 -17.52
C ARG A 365 -22.65 44.63 -17.73
N LEU A 366 -23.61 44.26 -18.61
CA LEU A 366 -23.85 42.85 -18.94
C LEU A 366 -22.66 42.25 -19.69
N LYS A 367 -22.09 42.98 -20.67
CA LYS A 367 -20.91 42.53 -21.39
C LYS A 367 -19.68 42.35 -20.52
N LEU A 368 -19.50 43.17 -19.48
CA LEU A 368 -18.37 43.06 -18.56
C LEU A 368 -18.47 41.81 -17.67
N ARG A 369 -19.70 41.45 -17.27
CA ARG A 369 -19.95 40.23 -16.47
C ARG A 369 -19.81 38.94 -17.28
N GLU A 370 -20.19 38.93 -18.56
CA GLU A 370 -19.99 37.80 -19.46
C GLU A 370 -18.50 37.47 -19.63
N ASN A 371 -17.68 38.51 -19.78
CA ASN A 371 -16.25 38.35 -19.93
C ASN A 371 -15.53 37.86 -18.64
N THR A 372 -16.03 38.26 -17.46
CA THR A 372 -15.49 37.78 -16.20
C THR A 372 -15.88 36.31 -15.92
N ALA A 373 -17.12 35.91 -16.28
CA ALA A 373 -17.55 34.52 -16.11
C ALA A 373 -16.81 33.56 -17.05
N ILE A 374 -16.45 34.02 -18.25
CA ILE A 374 -15.62 33.25 -19.19
C ILE A 374 -14.18 33.10 -18.65
N ALA A 375 -13.62 34.15 -18.04
CA ALA A 375 -12.30 34.13 -17.45
C ALA A 375 -12.23 33.18 -16.24
N ASP A 376 -13.24 33.17 -15.40
CA ASP A 376 -13.32 32.28 -14.23
C ASP A 376 -13.52 30.80 -14.64
N LYS A 377 -14.29 30.54 -15.68
CA LYS A 377 -14.49 29.20 -16.24
C LYS A 377 -13.18 28.63 -16.81
N ASN A 378 -12.40 29.46 -17.50
CA ASN A 378 -11.08 29.08 -18.01
C ASN A 378 -10.07 28.81 -16.87
N LYS A 379 -10.15 29.56 -15.78
CA LYS A 379 -9.31 29.36 -14.60
C LYS A 379 -9.61 28.03 -13.88
N GLN A 380 -10.88 27.64 -13.78
CA GLN A 380 -11.30 26.36 -13.21
C GLN A 380 -10.85 25.15 -14.05
N ILE A 381 -10.91 25.28 -15.40
CA ILE A 381 -10.43 24.24 -16.32
C ILE A 381 -8.93 24.00 -16.16
N ASN A 382 -8.14 25.09 -16.02
CA ASN A 382 -6.70 24.98 -15.83
C ASN A 382 -6.33 24.31 -14.48
N LEU A 383 -7.05 24.61 -13.40
CA LEU A 383 -6.85 23.95 -12.10
C LEU A 383 -7.16 22.45 -12.17
N ALA A 384 -8.24 22.06 -12.85
CA ALA A 384 -8.61 20.67 -13.03
C ALA A 384 -7.58 19.86 -13.83
N GLN A 385 -6.96 20.50 -14.83
CA GLN A 385 -5.88 19.86 -15.60
C GLN A 385 -4.61 19.66 -14.77
N GLN A 386 -4.28 20.58 -13.86
CA GLN A 386 -3.14 20.45 -12.96
C GLN A 386 -3.32 19.29 -11.96
N GLU A 387 -4.50 19.16 -11.34
CA GLU A 387 -4.81 18.05 -10.43
C GLU A 387 -4.76 16.68 -11.14
N GLN A 388 -5.25 16.63 -12.38
CA GLN A 388 -5.22 15.40 -13.17
C GLN A 388 -3.77 14.97 -13.52
N LEU A 389 -2.90 15.92 -13.76
CA LEU A 389 -1.47 15.66 -14.00
C LEU A 389 -0.77 15.15 -12.74
N GLU A 390 -1.08 15.72 -11.58
CA GLU A 390 -0.50 15.29 -10.31
C GLU A 390 -0.92 13.86 -9.93
N LEU A 391 -2.20 13.50 -10.15
CA LEU A 391 -2.70 12.14 -9.92
C LEU A 391 -2.02 11.11 -10.84
N LYS A 392 -1.89 11.42 -12.13
CA LYS A 392 -1.15 10.57 -13.07
C LYS A 392 0.32 10.39 -12.68
N SER A 393 0.95 11.42 -12.14
CA SER A 393 2.33 11.37 -11.65
C SER A 393 2.48 10.37 -10.48
N ARG A 394 1.56 10.37 -9.53
CA ARG A 394 1.55 9.42 -8.39
C ARG A 394 1.35 7.98 -8.85
N GLU A 395 0.41 7.75 -9.77
CA GLU A 395 0.13 6.43 -10.35
C GLU A 395 1.38 5.83 -11.01
N LEU A 396 2.05 6.62 -11.85
CA LEU A 396 3.26 6.19 -12.54
C LEU A 396 4.41 5.87 -11.57
N THR A 397 4.59 6.69 -10.53
CA THR A 397 5.63 6.48 -9.52
C THR A 397 5.42 5.15 -8.80
N THR A 398 4.17 4.82 -8.46
CA THR A 398 3.82 3.57 -7.78
C THR A 398 4.09 2.35 -8.68
N HIS A 399 3.69 2.42 -9.96
CA HIS A 399 3.96 1.35 -10.92
C HIS A 399 5.45 1.12 -11.13
N THR A 400 6.23 2.19 -11.20
CA THR A 400 7.68 2.11 -11.39
C THR A 400 8.38 1.46 -10.19
N LEU A 401 7.94 1.79 -8.96
CA LEU A 401 8.47 1.17 -7.74
C LEU A 401 8.18 -0.34 -7.69
N GLN A 402 7.02 -0.78 -8.18
CA GLN A 402 6.69 -2.21 -8.26
C GLN A 402 7.60 -2.97 -9.24
N VAL A 403 7.87 -2.38 -10.41
CA VAL A 403 8.81 -2.98 -11.38
C VAL A 403 10.22 -3.08 -10.79
N ILE A 404 10.64 -2.07 -10.04
CA ILE A 404 11.94 -2.06 -9.36
C ILE A 404 12.02 -3.17 -8.30
N GLN A 405 10.98 -3.36 -7.49
CA GLN A 405 10.90 -4.44 -6.49
C GLN A 405 10.94 -5.82 -7.14
N HIS A 406 10.26 -5.99 -8.27
CA HIS A 406 10.31 -7.25 -9.03
C HIS A 406 11.73 -7.58 -9.52
N ASN A 407 12.44 -6.58 -10.03
CA ASN A 407 13.83 -6.76 -10.46
C ASN A 407 14.78 -7.05 -9.30
N GLN A 408 14.60 -6.42 -8.14
CA GLN A 408 15.36 -6.73 -6.92
C GLN A 408 15.16 -8.18 -6.46
N PHE A 409 13.94 -8.69 -6.59
CA PHE A 409 13.64 -10.10 -6.29
C PHE A 409 14.39 -11.05 -7.23
N LEU A 410 14.39 -10.77 -8.55
CA LEU A 410 15.12 -11.55 -9.53
C LEU A 410 16.64 -11.51 -9.30
N GLU A 411 17.20 -10.36 -8.93
CA GLU A 411 18.62 -10.23 -8.54
C GLU A 411 18.95 -11.01 -7.27
N SER A 412 18.06 -11.01 -6.28
CA SER A 412 18.22 -11.81 -5.07
C SER A 412 18.24 -13.31 -5.38
N MET A 413 17.37 -13.76 -6.30
CA MET A 413 17.38 -15.14 -6.78
C MET A 413 18.66 -15.49 -7.53
N ARG A 414 19.14 -14.57 -8.41
CA ARG A 414 20.40 -14.76 -9.14
C ARG A 414 21.57 -14.89 -8.17
N SER A 415 21.66 -14.00 -7.16
CA SER A 415 22.74 -14.03 -6.16
C SER A 415 22.77 -15.34 -5.36
N LYS A 416 21.59 -15.87 -5.00
CA LYS A 416 21.49 -17.16 -4.32
C LYS A 416 21.90 -18.34 -5.22
N LEU A 417 21.60 -18.25 -6.50
CA LEU A 417 22.03 -19.26 -7.48
C LEU A 417 23.55 -19.20 -7.74
N ASP A 418 24.14 -18.00 -7.77
CA ASP A 418 25.59 -17.82 -7.88
C ASP A 418 26.32 -18.38 -6.65
N GLU A 419 25.75 -18.22 -5.45
CA GLU A 419 26.28 -18.81 -4.21
C GLU A 419 26.24 -20.36 -4.25
N MET A 420 25.19 -20.95 -4.81
CA MET A 420 25.08 -22.39 -5.03
C MET A 420 26.04 -22.92 -6.12
N ILE A 421 26.46 -22.10 -7.07
CA ILE A 421 27.44 -22.46 -8.13
C ILE A 421 28.86 -22.53 -7.58
N SER A 422 29.15 -21.84 -6.48
CA SER A 422 30.49 -21.79 -5.88
C SER A 422 30.86 -23.06 -5.14
N ASP A 423 29.93 -23.99 -4.88
CA ASP A 423 30.18 -25.26 -4.20
C ASP A 423 30.53 -26.37 -5.25
N GLU A 424 31.64 -27.06 -5.02
CA GLU A 424 32.36 -27.89 -5.99
C GLU A 424 31.67 -29.22 -6.39
N LYS A 425 30.70 -29.18 -7.31
CA LYS A 425 30.35 -30.39 -8.10
C LYS A 425 30.10 -30.02 -9.57
N ARG A 426 30.91 -30.57 -10.46
CA ARG A 426 31.11 -30.17 -11.86
C ARG A 426 29.86 -30.19 -12.75
N ASP A 427 28.87 -31.02 -12.46
CA ASP A 427 27.63 -31.14 -13.26
C ASP A 427 26.50 -30.18 -12.78
N GLN A 428 26.41 -29.93 -11.50
CA GLN A 428 25.48 -28.92 -10.93
C GLN A 428 25.83 -27.51 -11.38
N LYS A 429 27.12 -27.21 -11.47
CA LYS A 429 27.63 -25.90 -11.88
C LYS A 429 27.17 -25.51 -13.27
N LYS A 430 27.07 -26.45 -14.21
CA LYS A 430 26.68 -26.16 -15.59
C LYS A 430 25.20 -25.86 -15.76
N GLN A 431 24.34 -26.58 -15.04
CA GLN A 431 22.88 -26.35 -15.04
C GLN A 431 22.51 -25.09 -14.28
N LEU A 432 23.15 -24.80 -13.14
CA LEU A 432 22.99 -23.56 -12.39
C LEU A 432 23.47 -22.35 -13.19
N GLN A 433 24.58 -22.45 -13.92
CA GLN A 433 25.04 -21.39 -14.82
C GLN A 433 24.07 -21.11 -15.96
N GLN A 434 23.37 -22.14 -16.44
CA GLN A 434 22.34 -21.97 -17.46
C GLN A 434 21.11 -21.24 -16.91
N LEU A 435 20.71 -21.53 -15.68
CA LEU A 435 19.61 -20.88 -14.96
C LEU A 435 19.93 -19.41 -14.66
N VAL A 436 21.17 -19.15 -14.20
CA VAL A 436 21.65 -17.78 -13.96
C VAL A 436 21.67 -16.97 -15.28
N ARG A 437 22.05 -17.58 -16.39
CA ARG A 437 21.98 -16.93 -17.71
C ARG A 437 20.54 -16.60 -18.13
N GLN A 438 19.58 -17.51 -17.90
CA GLN A 438 18.16 -17.28 -18.21
C GLN A 438 17.56 -16.18 -17.34
N ILE A 439 17.88 -16.16 -16.05
CA ILE A 439 17.48 -15.07 -15.14
C ILE A 439 18.08 -13.75 -15.61
N SER A 440 19.38 -13.75 -15.97
CA SER A 440 20.08 -12.54 -16.45
C SER A 440 19.54 -12.02 -17.78
N GLN A 441 19.02 -12.90 -18.65
CA GLN A 441 18.38 -12.52 -19.92
C GLN A 441 17.00 -11.90 -19.73
N ASN A 442 16.29 -12.26 -18.64
CA ASN A 442 14.97 -11.70 -18.30
C ASN A 442 15.04 -10.38 -17.51
N ILE A 443 16.20 -10.04 -16.97
CA ILE A 443 16.43 -8.76 -16.29
C ILE A 443 16.79 -7.71 -17.35
N ASN A 444 15.77 -7.18 -18.00
CA ASN A 444 15.99 -6.14 -19.03
C ASN A 444 16.07 -4.75 -18.39
N HIS A 445 17.15 -4.52 -17.62
CA HIS A 445 17.38 -3.27 -16.88
C HIS A 445 17.41 -2.01 -17.76
N ASP A 446 17.95 -2.11 -18.98
CA ASP A 446 18.23 -0.91 -19.78
C ASP A 446 16.99 -0.32 -20.45
N GLN A 447 16.04 -1.15 -20.90
CA GLN A 447 14.82 -0.64 -21.53
C GLN A 447 13.87 -0.03 -20.52
N GLN A 448 13.62 -0.71 -19.40
CA GLN A 448 12.75 -0.22 -18.34
C GLN A 448 13.27 1.08 -17.72
N TRP A 449 14.61 1.21 -17.63
CA TRP A 449 15.23 2.45 -17.18
C TRP A 449 15.10 3.58 -18.20
N LYS A 450 15.17 3.30 -19.49
CA LYS A 450 14.94 4.32 -20.54
C LYS A 450 13.51 4.86 -20.46
N ASP A 451 12.54 3.95 -20.33
CA ASP A 451 11.13 4.31 -20.25
C ASP A 451 10.85 5.13 -18.98
N PHE A 452 11.39 4.70 -17.83
CA PHE A 452 11.30 5.45 -16.57
C PHE A 452 11.93 6.83 -16.67
N THR A 453 13.18 6.92 -17.18
CA THR A 453 13.90 8.19 -17.24
C THR A 453 13.19 9.17 -18.17
N MET A 454 12.66 8.70 -19.29
CA MET A 454 11.90 9.52 -20.23
C MET A 454 10.65 10.12 -19.57
N VAL A 455 9.88 9.31 -18.87
CA VAL A 455 8.67 9.77 -18.18
C VAL A 455 9.01 10.65 -16.98
N PHE A 456 10.05 10.30 -16.23
CA PHE A 456 10.50 11.10 -15.09
C PHE A 456 11.03 12.47 -15.54
N GLU A 457 11.78 12.54 -16.65
CA GLU A 457 12.24 13.80 -17.25
C GLU A 457 11.06 14.65 -17.73
N GLN A 458 10.04 14.05 -18.35
CA GLN A 458 8.84 14.76 -18.76
C GLN A 458 8.06 15.34 -17.59
N LEU A 459 7.94 14.59 -16.49
CA LEU A 459 7.23 15.04 -15.28
C LEU A 459 8.00 16.11 -14.49
N HIS A 460 9.31 16.09 -14.57
CA HIS A 460 10.21 17.00 -13.84
C HIS A 460 11.03 17.89 -14.78
N GLN A 461 10.46 18.29 -15.91
CA GLN A 461 11.17 19.05 -16.95
C GLN A 461 11.84 20.31 -16.41
N SER A 462 11.13 21.08 -15.57
CA SER A 462 11.67 22.29 -14.94
C SER A 462 12.87 22.02 -14.01
N PHE A 463 12.90 20.86 -13.37
CA PHE A 463 14.04 20.43 -12.58
C PHE A 463 15.24 20.12 -13.47
N PHE A 464 15.05 19.36 -14.55
CA PHE A 464 16.13 19.04 -15.48
C PHE A 464 16.65 20.25 -16.25
N ASP A 465 15.79 21.22 -16.56
CA ASP A 465 16.18 22.49 -17.16
C ASP A 465 17.06 23.32 -16.21
N ARG A 466 16.73 23.36 -14.90
CA ARG A 466 17.60 23.97 -13.89
C ARG A 466 18.89 23.17 -13.69
N LEU A 467 18.83 21.86 -13.71
CA LEU A 467 20.00 21.00 -13.54
C LEU A 467 21.05 21.22 -14.64
N LYS A 468 20.64 21.49 -15.89
CA LYS A 468 21.54 21.84 -17.01
C LYS A 468 22.38 23.10 -16.73
N SER A 469 21.85 24.04 -15.94
CA SER A 469 22.63 25.22 -15.55
C SER A 469 23.79 24.92 -14.60
N TYR A 470 23.77 23.75 -13.94
CA TYR A 470 24.87 23.32 -13.07
C TYR A 470 25.88 22.41 -13.76
N CYS A 471 25.45 21.59 -14.74
CA CYS A 471 26.33 20.68 -15.47
C CYS A 471 25.67 20.17 -16.77
N ASP A 472 26.30 20.42 -17.91
CA ASP A 472 25.82 19.95 -19.23
C ASP A 472 26.30 18.53 -19.59
N ASP A 473 27.35 18.00 -18.93
CA ASP A 473 27.99 16.72 -19.26
C ASP A 473 27.58 15.62 -18.26
N LEU A 474 26.28 15.38 -18.15
CA LEU A 474 25.75 14.31 -17.32
C LEU A 474 25.58 13.02 -18.14
N THR A 475 26.29 11.96 -17.73
CA THR A 475 26.11 10.62 -18.31
C THR A 475 24.74 10.06 -18.01
N VAL A 476 24.33 9.01 -18.75
CA VAL A 476 23.07 8.29 -18.51
C VAL A 476 22.99 7.78 -17.06
N ASN A 477 24.09 7.29 -16.51
CA ASN A 477 24.14 6.81 -15.12
C ASN A 477 24.08 7.96 -14.11
N ASP A 478 24.64 9.12 -14.42
CA ASP A 478 24.49 10.31 -13.58
C ASP A 478 23.01 10.75 -13.51
N ARG A 479 22.30 10.79 -14.64
CA ARG A 479 20.86 11.11 -14.70
C ARG A 479 20.01 10.09 -13.95
N ARG A 480 20.32 8.81 -14.09
CA ARG A 480 19.68 7.73 -13.31
C ARG A 480 19.86 7.96 -11.81
N LEU A 481 21.09 8.26 -11.39
CA LEU A 481 21.40 8.50 -9.97
C LEU A 481 20.69 9.76 -9.45
N ILE A 482 20.64 10.82 -10.24
CA ILE A 482 19.92 12.06 -9.91
C ILE A 482 18.42 11.80 -9.75
N ALA A 483 17.80 11.05 -10.66
CA ALA A 483 16.38 10.71 -10.57
C ALA A 483 16.06 9.96 -9.27
N LEU A 484 16.87 8.96 -8.90
CA LEU A 484 16.70 8.20 -7.65
C LEU A 484 16.94 9.05 -6.40
N LEU A 485 17.89 9.98 -6.46
CA LEU A 485 18.12 10.95 -5.39
C LEU A 485 16.94 11.92 -5.24
N LYS A 486 16.36 12.38 -6.36
CA LYS A 486 15.15 13.24 -6.36
C LYS A 486 13.92 12.51 -5.79
N MET A 487 13.84 11.18 -5.99
CA MET A 487 12.84 10.31 -5.37
C MET A 487 13.12 9.99 -3.89
N ASN A 488 14.18 10.54 -3.33
CA ASN A 488 14.61 10.33 -1.93
C ASN A 488 14.85 8.87 -1.56
N MET A 489 15.37 8.07 -2.49
CA MET A 489 15.63 6.65 -2.26
C MET A 489 16.85 6.42 -1.36
N SER A 490 16.82 5.33 -0.57
CA SER A 490 17.94 4.97 0.29
C SER A 490 19.17 4.54 -0.52
N SER A 491 20.38 4.75 0.03
CA SER A 491 21.63 4.31 -0.63
C SER A 491 21.65 2.79 -0.85
N LYS A 492 21.01 2.02 0.02
CA LYS A 492 20.90 0.56 -0.11
C LYS A 492 20.04 0.18 -1.32
N ASP A 493 18.90 0.83 -1.48
CA ASP A 493 18.00 0.56 -2.60
C ASP A 493 18.59 1.04 -3.92
N MET A 494 19.24 2.21 -3.92
CA MET A 494 19.96 2.69 -5.10
C MET A 494 21.07 1.74 -5.53
N ALA A 495 21.87 1.21 -4.61
CA ALA A 495 22.92 0.24 -4.92
C ALA A 495 22.32 -1.06 -5.52
N ALA A 496 21.22 -1.55 -4.95
CA ALA A 496 20.50 -2.70 -5.48
C ALA A 496 19.96 -2.46 -6.90
N ILE A 497 19.39 -1.28 -7.15
CA ILE A 497 18.86 -0.88 -8.46
C ILE A 497 19.98 -0.77 -9.51
N PHE A 498 21.14 -0.28 -9.13
CA PHE A 498 22.31 -0.20 -10.03
C PHE A 498 23.06 -1.54 -10.18
N GLY A 499 22.72 -2.54 -9.37
CA GLY A 499 23.44 -3.82 -9.36
C GLY A 499 24.91 -3.70 -8.91
N ILE A 500 25.22 -2.73 -8.04
CA ILE A 500 26.58 -2.43 -7.57
C ILE A 500 26.66 -2.49 -6.05
N SER A 501 27.88 -2.64 -5.52
CA SER A 501 28.10 -2.55 -4.07
C SER A 501 27.81 -1.14 -3.54
N GLN A 502 27.48 -1.04 -2.25
CA GLN A 502 27.27 0.27 -1.60
C GLN A 502 28.51 1.16 -1.69
N ASP A 503 29.70 0.57 -1.66
CA ASP A 503 30.97 1.31 -1.84
C ASP A 503 31.11 1.85 -3.26
N SER A 504 30.75 1.08 -4.27
CA SER A 504 30.71 1.54 -5.65
C SER A 504 29.71 2.67 -5.88
N LEU A 505 28.54 2.59 -5.23
CA LEU A 505 27.56 3.67 -5.25
C LEU A 505 28.11 4.94 -4.56
N ARG A 506 28.84 4.78 -3.46
CA ARG A 506 29.50 5.88 -2.74
C ARG A 506 30.48 6.62 -3.65
N VAL A 507 31.27 5.88 -4.42
CA VAL A 507 32.17 6.47 -5.42
C VAL A 507 31.40 7.19 -6.53
N SER A 508 30.31 6.63 -7.01
CA SER A 508 29.44 7.26 -8.02
C SER A 508 28.83 8.57 -7.51
N ARG A 509 28.34 8.58 -6.28
CA ARG A 509 27.81 9.78 -5.61
C ARG A 509 28.90 10.85 -5.43
N TYR A 510 30.12 10.43 -5.07
CA TYR A 510 31.26 11.34 -4.93
C TYR A 510 31.60 11.99 -6.28
N ARG A 511 31.65 11.19 -7.38
CA ARG A 511 31.89 11.71 -8.73
C ARG A 511 30.79 12.68 -9.18
N LEU A 512 29.53 12.32 -8.93
CA LEU A 512 28.37 13.17 -9.26
C LEU A 512 28.43 14.49 -8.46
N ARG A 513 28.78 14.42 -7.17
CA ARG A 513 28.97 15.61 -6.34
C ARG A 513 30.02 16.56 -6.92
N LYS A 514 31.13 15.99 -7.39
CA LYS A 514 32.22 16.77 -8.02
C LYS A 514 31.77 17.39 -9.33
N LYS A 515 30.99 16.67 -10.15
CA LYS A 515 30.44 17.19 -11.41
C LYS A 515 29.43 18.33 -11.19
N LEU A 516 28.64 18.25 -10.16
CA LEU A 516 27.63 19.27 -9.82
C LEU A 516 28.19 20.42 -8.97
N ASN A 517 29.49 20.44 -8.70
CA ASN A 517 30.17 21.44 -7.88
C ASN A 517 29.50 21.68 -6.51
N VAL A 518 28.99 20.61 -5.89
CA VAL A 518 28.34 20.72 -4.56
C VAL A 518 29.41 21.02 -3.51
N PRO A 519 29.27 22.08 -2.69
CA PRO A 519 30.27 22.49 -1.69
C PRO A 519 30.64 21.36 -0.69
N GLU A 520 31.86 21.40 -0.17
CA GLU A 520 32.26 20.48 0.91
C GLU A 520 31.42 20.75 2.16
N GLY A 521 30.77 19.70 2.69
CA GLY A 521 29.87 19.81 3.84
C GLY A 521 28.40 19.60 3.48
N ASP A 522 27.93 19.96 2.30
CA ASP A 522 26.53 19.84 1.91
C ASP A 522 26.15 18.40 1.52
N ASN A 523 24.94 18.01 1.80
CA ASN A 523 24.44 16.70 1.41
C ASN A 523 23.95 16.69 -0.04
N LEU A 524 24.52 15.81 -0.88
CA LEU A 524 24.13 15.68 -2.30
C LEU A 524 22.63 15.45 -2.49
N SER A 525 22.01 14.63 -1.63
CA SER A 525 20.57 14.37 -1.73
C SER A 525 19.76 15.63 -1.43
N SER A 526 20.12 16.38 -0.38
CA SER A 526 19.48 17.65 -0.06
C SER A 526 19.67 18.67 -1.19
N PHE A 527 20.85 18.76 -1.75
CA PHE A 527 21.13 19.62 -2.89
C PHE A 527 20.24 19.31 -4.09
N ILE A 528 20.09 18.03 -4.45
CA ILE A 528 19.20 17.58 -5.53
C ILE A 528 17.73 17.87 -5.22
N GLN A 529 17.32 17.86 -3.97
CA GLN A 529 15.95 18.21 -3.59
C GLN A 529 15.66 19.71 -3.73
N THR A 530 16.66 20.55 -3.55
CA THR A 530 16.50 22.02 -3.63
C THR A 530 16.53 22.57 -5.06
N ILE A 531 17.15 21.84 -6.00
CA ILE A 531 17.07 22.15 -7.44
C ILE A 531 15.64 21.88 -7.93
#